data_019434f907cb6318bf1210d3e055600e
#
_entry.id   019434f907cb6318bf1210d3e055600e
#
_cell.length_a   1.000
_cell.length_b   1.000
_cell.length_c   1.000
_cell.angle_alpha   90.00
_cell.angle_beta   90.00
_cell.angle_gamma   90.00
#
_symmetry.space_group_name_H-M   'P 1'
#
loop_
_entity.id
_entity.type
_entity.pdbx_description
1 polymer ?
#
loop_
_entity_poly.entity_id
_entity_poly.type
_entity_poly.pdbx_seq_one_letter_code
_entity_poly.pdbx_strand_id
1 'polypeptide(L)'
;MSPAQRHELEELFRRHPRIGVGWRALQELYGLYLAEDRAGALVALDRFCDLYATGEIPEFHDVVDTVIAWSTEILAFHEPRAGRISNGRLEGTNNKLQVLRRVAHGFTNRSNFEARGILACPPLRRSRAPSSAVVTP
;
A
#
# COMPACT_ATOMS: atom_id res chain seq x y z
N MET A 1 16.43 10.23 7.83
CA MET A 1 16.44 11.68 7.51
C MET A 1 17.55 12.34 8.31
N SER A 2 18.45 13.10 7.65
CA SER A 2 19.55 13.81 8.32
C SER A 2 19.05 15.04 9.10
N PRO A 3 19.82 15.59 10.06
CA PRO A 3 19.45 16.82 10.77
C PRO A 3 19.22 18.01 9.82
N ALA A 4 20.03 18.16 8.79
CA ALA A 4 19.88 19.22 7.78
C ALA A 4 18.56 19.09 7.01
N GLN A 5 18.22 17.88 6.55
CA GLN A 5 16.93 17.61 5.86
C GLN A 5 15.71 17.88 6.76
N ARG A 6 15.83 17.61 8.06
CA ARG A 6 14.77 17.93 9.02
C ARG A 6 14.56 19.43 9.14
N HIS A 7 15.64 20.19 9.26
CA HIS A 7 15.58 21.66 9.33
C HIS A 7 14.95 22.26 8.06
N GLU A 8 15.36 21.81 6.88
CA GLU A 8 14.77 22.25 5.61
C GLU A 8 13.26 21.95 5.53
N LEU A 9 12.84 20.78 6.02
CA LEU A 9 11.44 20.39 6.06
C LEU A 9 10.63 21.27 7.02
N GLU A 10 11.16 21.57 8.20
CA GLU A 10 10.54 22.46 9.18
C GLU A 10 10.38 23.88 8.62
N GLU A 11 11.40 24.39 7.92
CA GLU A 11 11.35 25.69 7.24
C GLU A 11 10.29 25.72 6.13
N LEU A 12 10.18 24.63 5.35
CA LEU A 12 9.14 24.47 4.35
C LEU A 12 7.73 24.51 4.98
N PHE A 13 7.52 23.81 6.09
CA PHE A 13 6.23 23.78 6.78
C PHE A 13 5.87 25.13 7.40
N ARG A 14 6.87 25.88 7.84
CA ARG A 14 6.67 27.25 8.34
C ARG A 14 6.20 28.20 7.22
N ARG A 15 6.76 28.05 6.01
CA ARG A 15 6.37 28.85 4.83
C ARG A 15 5.04 28.40 4.21
N HIS A 16 4.75 27.11 4.30
CA HIS A 16 3.60 26.47 3.68
C HIS A 16 2.86 25.55 4.68
N PRO A 17 2.09 26.10 5.63
CA PRO A 17 1.47 25.32 6.70
C PRO A 17 0.57 24.18 6.19
N ARG A 18 -0.16 24.39 5.08
CA ARG A 18 -1.03 23.36 4.47
C ARG A 18 -0.23 22.13 4.00
N ILE A 19 0.99 22.33 3.47
CA ILE A 19 1.89 21.23 3.10
C ILE A 19 2.29 20.46 4.36
N GLY A 20 2.58 21.18 5.45
CA GLY A 20 2.89 20.57 6.74
C GLY A 20 1.77 19.71 7.31
N VAL A 21 0.50 20.16 7.15
CA VAL A 21 -0.66 19.35 7.54
C VAL A 21 -0.76 18.10 6.67
N GLY A 22 -0.63 18.23 5.35
CA GLY A 22 -0.66 17.11 4.42
C GLY A 22 0.43 16.07 4.71
N TRP A 23 1.63 16.54 4.99
CA TRP A 23 2.73 15.64 5.35
C TRP A 23 2.46 14.87 6.65
N ARG A 24 1.93 15.54 7.69
CA ARG A 24 1.53 14.89 8.94
C ARG A 24 0.42 13.87 8.74
N ALA A 25 -0.60 14.20 7.96
CA ALA A 25 -1.68 13.27 7.63
C ALA A 25 -1.15 11.99 6.97
N LEU A 26 -0.21 12.14 6.04
CA LEU A 26 0.46 11.00 5.40
C LEU A 26 1.25 10.15 6.41
N GLN A 27 1.93 10.78 7.39
CA GLN A 27 2.66 10.05 8.43
C GLN A 27 1.70 9.28 9.36
N GLU A 28 0.53 9.84 9.70
CA GLU A 28 -0.49 9.12 10.48
C GLU A 28 -1.03 7.91 9.70
N LEU A 29 -1.28 8.03 8.39
CA LEU A 29 -1.66 6.89 7.55
C LEU A 29 -0.55 5.83 7.46
N TYR A 30 0.72 6.22 7.39
CA TYR A 30 1.82 5.26 7.49
C TYR A 30 1.85 4.55 8.85
N GLY A 31 1.57 5.28 9.94
CA GLY A 31 1.45 4.72 11.28
C GLY A 31 0.40 3.62 11.37
N LEU A 32 -0.73 3.79 10.68
CA LEU A 32 -1.78 2.78 10.56
C LEU A 32 -1.23 1.45 9.98
N TYR A 33 -0.48 1.50 8.88
CA TYR A 33 0.08 0.30 8.24
C TYR A 33 1.27 -0.30 9.00
N LEU A 34 1.93 0.48 9.85
CA LEU A 34 3.05 0.04 10.69
C LEU A 34 2.60 -0.53 12.04
N ALA A 35 1.31 -0.48 12.36
CA ALA A 35 0.76 -1.07 13.57
C ALA A 35 1.06 -2.58 13.63
N GLU A 36 1.37 -3.08 14.82
CA GLU A 36 1.77 -4.48 15.03
C GLU A 36 0.59 -5.44 14.88
N ASP A 37 -0.60 -4.98 15.24
CA ASP A 37 -1.82 -5.78 15.23
C ASP A 37 -3.05 -4.94 14.82
N ARG A 38 -4.18 -5.63 14.70
CA ARG A 38 -5.46 -5.01 14.32
C ARG A 38 -5.96 -4.00 15.35
N ALA A 39 -5.70 -4.21 16.64
CA ALA A 39 -6.13 -3.29 17.68
C ALA A 39 -5.37 -1.97 17.61
N GLY A 40 -4.03 -2.03 17.45
CA GLY A 40 -3.20 -0.85 17.21
C GLY A 40 -3.55 -0.12 15.92
N ALA A 41 -3.86 -0.87 14.85
CA ALA A 41 -4.32 -0.31 13.58
C ALA A 41 -5.66 0.43 13.73
N LEU A 42 -6.61 -0.13 14.50
CA LEU A 42 -7.89 0.52 14.76
C LEU A 42 -7.70 1.85 15.51
N VAL A 43 -6.85 1.87 16.55
CA VAL A 43 -6.55 3.10 17.29
C VAL A 43 -5.91 4.16 16.38
N ALA A 44 -5.00 3.76 15.48
CA ALA A 44 -4.38 4.67 14.53
C ALA A 44 -5.39 5.20 13.49
N LEU A 45 -6.34 4.36 13.06
CA LEU A 45 -7.42 4.73 12.16
C LEU A 45 -8.35 5.77 12.80
N ASP A 46 -8.83 5.49 14.02
CA ASP A 46 -9.71 6.39 14.76
C ASP A 46 -9.04 7.75 14.97
N ARG A 47 -7.78 7.73 15.39
CA ARG A 47 -6.99 8.95 15.55
C ARG A 47 -6.87 9.75 14.25
N PHE A 48 -6.63 9.09 13.12
CA PHE A 48 -6.57 9.75 11.82
C PHE A 48 -7.92 10.42 11.48
N CYS A 49 -9.03 9.70 11.66
CA CYS A 49 -10.36 10.22 11.42
C CYS A 49 -10.67 11.43 12.32
N ASP A 50 -10.39 11.33 13.62
CA ASP A 50 -10.63 12.43 14.58
C ASP A 50 -9.84 13.69 14.24
N LEU A 51 -8.60 13.55 13.79
CA LEU A 51 -7.74 14.69 13.45
C LEU A 51 -8.13 15.39 12.15
N TYR A 52 -8.68 14.67 11.17
CA TYR A 52 -8.84 15.20 9.82
C TYR A 52 -10.29 15.26 9.32
N ALA A 53 -11.26 14.65 10.02
CA ALA A 53 -12.67 14.70 9.63
C ALA A 53 -13.27 16.11 9.67
N THR A 54 -12.82 16.94 10.61
CA THR A 54 -13.34 18.31 10.83
C THR A 54 -12.26 19.38 10.72
N GLY A 55 -11.11 19.04 10.14
CA GLY A 55 -9.95 19.92 10.05
C GLY A 55 -10.17 21.08 9.07
N GLU A 56 -9.28 22.09 9.15
CA GLU A 56 -9.30 23.30 8.32
C GLU A 56 -9.03 23.05 6.82
N ILE A 57 -8.68 21.82 6.43
CA ILE A 57 -8.37 21.45 5.04
C ILE A 57 -9.48 20.56 4.51
N PRO A 58 -10.45 21.11 3.73
CA PRO A 58 -11.60 20.33 3.25
C PRO A 58 -11.23 19.13 2.39
N GLU A 59 -10.09 19.18 1.70
CA GLU A 59 -9.59 18.06 0.86
C GLU A 59 -9.33 16.78 1.66
N PHE A 60 -9.15 16.88 2.98
CA PHE A 60 -9.01 15.69 3.83
C PHE A 60 -10.34 15.04 4.18
N HIS A 61 -11.46 15.75 4.10
CA HIS A 61 -12.78 15.15 4.37
C HIS A 61 -13.05 13.99 3.42
N ASP A 62 -12.82 14.16 2.12
CA ASP A 62 -12.98 13.08 1.13
C ASP A 62 -12.02 11.91 1.38
N VAL A 63 -10.81 12.20 1.87
CA VAL A 63 -9.84 11.16 2.24
C VAL A 63 -10.33 10.38 3.45
N VAL A 64 -10.83 11.05 4.49
CA VAL A 64 -11.39 10.41 5.69
C VAL A 64 -12.60 9.56 5.31
N ASP A 65 -13.52 10.06 4.51
CA ASP A 65 -14.68 9.30 4.03
C ASP A 65 -14.24 8.03 3.28
N THR A 66 -13.23 8.14 2.44
CA THR A 66 -12.65 7.00 1.72
C THR A 66 -12.02 5.98 2.69
N VAL A 67 -11.25 6.44 3.67
CA VAL A 67 -10.60 5.60 4.67
C VAL A 67 -11.63 4.89 5.54
N ILE A 68 -12.71 5.57 5.93
CA ILE A 68 -13.83 4.98 6.67
C ILE A 68 -14.54 3.92 5.82
N ALA A 69 -14.86 4.23 4.56
CA ALA A 69 -15.52 3.30 3.65
C ALA A 69 -14.72 2.01 3.42
N TRP A 70 -13.39 2.09 3.45
CA TRP A 70 -12.47 0.96 3.26
C TRP A 70 -11.87 0.42 4.57
N SER A 71 -12.39 0.84 5.71
CA SER A 71 -11.82 0.49 7.02
C SER A 71 -11.73 -1.03 7.26
N THR A 72 -12.72 -1.78 6.81
CA THR A 72 -12.75 -3.24 6.93
C THR A 72 -11.58 -3.88 6.17
N GLU A 73 -11.34 -3.47 4.93
CA GLU A 73 -10.27 -4.00 4.08
C GLU A 73 -8.90 -3.55 4.57
N ILE A 74 -8.79 -2.30 5.01
CA ILE A 74 -7.57 -1.75 5.60
C ILE A 74 -7.18 -2.54 6.86
N LEU A 75 -8.14 -2.76 7.76
CA LEU A 75 -7.91 -3.49 9.00
C LEU A 75 -7.69 -5.00 8.79
N ALA A 76 -8.21 -5.58 7.70
CA ALA A 76 -7.95 -6.98 7.34
C ALA A 76 -6.47 -7.25 7.04
N PHE A 77 -5.69 -6.22 6.66
CA PHE A 77 -4.23 -6.33 6.49
C PHE A 77 -3.53 -6.76 7.79
N HIS A 78 -4.08 -6.40 8.95
CA HIS A 78 -3.53 -6.68 10.28
C HIS A 78 -4.07 -7.97 10.92
N GLU A 79 -4.86 -8.75 10.18
CA GLU A 79 -5.34 -10.03 10.69
C GLU A 79 -4.23 -11.10 10.68
N PRO A 80 -4.16 -11.96 11.73
CA PRO A 80 -3.09 -12.96 11.87
C PRO A 80 -3.00 -13.95 10.70
N ARG A 81 -4.11 -14.18 9.99
CA ARG A 81 -4.21 -15.08 8.83
C ARG A 81 -3.79 -14.46 7.51
N ALA A 82 -3.71 -13.16 7.43
CA ALA A 82 -3.38 -12.46 6.19
C ALA A 82 -1.93 -12.71 5.73
N GLY A 83 -1.05 -13.15 6.64
CA GLY A 83 0.37 -13.20 6.39
C GLY A 83 0.90 -11.78 6.05
N ARG A 84 2.17 -11.65 5.77
CA ARG A 84 2.70 -10.38 5.23
C ARG A 84 2.26 -10.24 3.77
N ILE A 85 1.13 -9.61 3.54
CA ILE A 85 0.68 -9.21 2.21
C ILE A 85 1.64 -8.13 1.73
N SER A 86 2.38 -8.42 0.68
CA SER A 86 3.26 -7.44 0.06
C SER A 86 3.08 -7.45 -1.46
N ASN A 87 3.22 -6.28 -2.07
CA ASN A 87 3.23 -6.13 -3.53
C ASN A 87 4.55 -6.58 -4.17
N GLY A 88 5.51 -7.07 -3.39
CA GLY A 88 6.86 -7.41 -3.88
C GLY A 88 6.86 -8.40 -5.05
N ARG A 89 5.92 -9.36 -5.07
CA ARG A 89 5.77 -10.30 -6.19
C ARG A 89 5.25 -9.59 -7.45
N LEU A 90 4.27 -8.70 -7.30
CA LEU A 90 3.71 -7.92 -8.40
C LEU A 90 4.73 -6.92 -8.92
N GLU A 91 5.44 -6.25 -8.04
CA GLU A 91 6.55 -5.35 -8.38
C GLU A 91 7.67 -6.10 -9.12
N GLY A 92 8.07 -7.28 -8.62
CA GLY A 92 9.03 -8.15 -9.29
C GLY A 92 8.58 -8.57 -10.70
N THR A 93 7.30 -8.87 -10.86
CA THR A 93 6.71 -9.19 -12.17
C THR A 93 6.70 -7.98 -13.09
N ASN A 94 6.27 -6.82 -12.59
CA ASN A 94 6.28 -5.58 -13.35
C ASN A 94 7.70 -5.19 -13.79
N ASN A 95 8.68 -5.33 -12.91
CA ASN A 95 10.09 -5.08 -13.25
C ASN A 95 10.58 -6.00 -14.37
N LYS A 96 10.24 -7.30 -14.33
CA LYS A 96 10.58 -8.23 -15.41
C LYS A 96 9.95 -7.82 -16.75
N LEU A 97 8.68 -7.42 -16.74
CA LEU A 97 8.00 -6.93 -17.94
C LEU A 97 8.63 -5.64 -18.48
N GLN A 98 9.04 -4.73 -17.60
CA GLN A 98 9.75 -3.51 -17.99
C GLN A 98 11.12 -3.82 -18.61
N VAL A 99 11.88 -4.75 -18.03
CA VAL A 99 13.16 -5.22 -18.59
C VAL A 99 12.93 -5.88 -19.95
N LEU A 100 11.94 -6.76 -20.10
CA LEU A 100 11.57 -7.40 -21.35
C LEU A 100 11.28 -6.36 -22.44
N ARG A 101 10.50 -5.33 -22.12
CA ARG A 101 10.17 -4.23 -23.03
C ARG A 101 11.40 -3.43 -23.44
N ARG A 102 12.31 -3.17 -22.51
CA ARG A 102 13.55 -2.40 -22.75
C ARG A 102 14.52 -3.18 -23.63
N VAL A 103 14.76 -4.45 -23.32
CA VAL A 103 15.69 -5.30 -24.10
C VAL A 103 15.20 -5.54 -25.52
N ALA A 104 13.89 -5.58 -25.73
CA ALA A 104 13.31 -5.72 -27.07
C ALA A 104 13.23 -4.40 -27.88
N HIS A 105 13.78 -3.29 -27.34
CA HIS A 105 13.65 -1.95 -27.96
C HIS A 105 12.21 -1.56 -28.30
N GLY A 106 11.24 -2.11 -27.56
CA GLY A 106 9.80 -1.99 -27.79
C GLY A 106 9.23 -3.18 -28.56
N PHE A 107 7.92 -3.30 -28.51
CA PHE A 107 7.17 -4.32 -29.26
C PHE A 107 6.18 -3.64 -30.21
N THR A 108 6.29 -3.91 -31.48
CA THR A 108 5.31 -3.50 -32.50
C THR A 108 4.11 -4.47 -32.54
N ASN A 109 4.32 -5.72 -32.10
CA ASN A 109 3.28 -6.76 -32.09
C ASN A 109 2.88 -7.09 -30.63
N ARG A 110 1.63 -6.76 -30.30
CA ARG A 110 1.05 -6.98 -28.98
C ARG A 110 1.04 -8.45 -28.58
N SER A 111 0.63 -9.34 -29.48
CA SER A 111 0.55 -10.78 -29.20
C SER A 111 1.92 -11.39 -28.88
N ASN A 112 2.98 -10.92 -29.54
CA ASN A 112 4.33 -11.33 -29.26
C ASN A 112 4.80 -10.84 -27.86
N PHE A 113 4.43 -9.62 -27.48
CA PHE A 113 4.70 -9.13 -26.13
C PHE A 113 3.98 -9.95 -25.05
N GLU A 114 2.70 -10.25 -25.27
CA GLU A 114 1.89 -11.07 -24.35
C GLU A 114 2.49 -12.47 -24.17
N ALA A 115 2.82 -13.16 -25.28
CA ALA A 115 3.43 -14.48 -25.24
C ALA A 115 4.77 -14.49 -24.48
N ARG A 116 5.64 -13.53 -24.75
CA ARG A 116 6.93 -13.40 -24.03
C ARG A 116 6.72 -13.00 -22.58
N GLY A 117 5.74 -12.17 -22.26
CA GLY A 117 5.36 -11.81 -20.90
C GLY A 117 4.92 -13.01 -20.07
N ILE A 118 4.07 -13.87 -20.65
CA ILE A 118 3.63 -15.11 -20.01
C ILE A 118 4.79 -16.08 -19.76
N LEU A 119 5.72 -16.20 -20.71
CA LEU A 119 6.90 -17.06 -20.55
C LEU A 119 7.87 -16.53 -19.49
N ALA A 120 8.07 -15.20 -19.43
CA ALA A 120 8.96 -14.57 -18.47
C ALA A 120 8.37 -14.51 -17.05
N CYS A 121 7.05 -14.48 -16.94
CA CYS A 121 6.32 -14.34 -15.70
C CYS A 121 5.26 -15.46 -15.59
N PRO A 122 5.66 -16.71 -15.33
CA PRO A 122 4.72 -17.81 -15.26
C PRO A 122 3.66 -17.54 -14.18
N PRO A 123 2.39 -17.96 -14.43
CA PRO A 123 1.30 -17.74 -13.50
C PRO A 123 1.63 -18.35 -12.13
N LEU A 124 1.19 -17.65 -11.09
CA LEU A 124 1.36 -18.10 -9.71
C LEU A 124 0.65 -19.44 -9.55
N ARG A 125 1.40 -20.50 -9.24
CA ARG A 125 0.78 -21.73 -8.76
C ARG A 125 0.00 -21.38 -7.49
N ARG A 126 -1.33 -21.47 -7.54
CA ARG A 126 -2.14 -21.47 -6.31
C ARG A 126 -1.62 -22.60 -5.45
N SER A 127 -1.12 -22.30 -4.25
CA SER A 127 -0.83 -23.34 -3.26
C SER A 127 -2.14 -24.09 -3.04
N ARG A 128 -2.12 -25.40 -3.37
CA ARG A 128 -3.25 -26.28 -3.06
C ARG A 128 -3.44 -26.19 -1.55
N ALA A 129 -4.63 -25.73 -1.12
CA ALA A 129 -4.99 -25.83 0.29
C ALA A 129 -4.73 -27.26 0.76
N PRO A 130 -4.16 -27.47 1.96
CA PRO A 130 -3.99 -28.81 2.48
C PRO A 130 -5.37 -29.47 2.48
N SER A 131 -5.48 -30.58 1.76
CA SER A 131 -6.67 -31.44 1.78
C SER A 131 -6.95 -31.78 3.24
N SER A 132 -8.10 -31.32 3.76
CA SER A 132 -8.61 -31.74 5.05
C SER A 132 -8.70 -33.25 5.03
N ALA A 133 -7.80 -33.92 5.75
CA ALA A 133 -7.90 -35.36 6.00
C ALA A 133 -9.24 -35.58 6.69
N VAL A 134 -10.14 -36.27 6.01
CA VAL A 134 -11.37 -36.83 6.57
C VAL A 134 -10.93 -37.82 7.63
N VAL A 135 -11.07 -37.43 8.90
CA VAL A 135 -11.03 -38.38 10.01
C VAL A 135 -12.39 -39.07 10.01
N THR A 136 -12.42 -40.28 9.54
CA THR A 136 -13.59 -41.17 9.70
C THR A 136 -13.52 -41.80 11.09
N PRO A 137 -14.65 -41.93 11.81
CA PRO A 137 -14.72 -42.46 13.17
C PRO A 137 -14.39 -43.94 13.31
#